data_53c92bfa8a53905bffa1a2a91e72bc26
#
_entry.id   53c92bfa8a53905bffa1a2a91e72bc26
#
_cell.length_a   1.000
_cell.length_b   1.000
_cell.length_c   1.000
_cell.angle_alpha   90.00
_cell.angle_beta   90.00
_cell.angle_gamma   90.00
#
_symmetry.space_group_name_H-M   'P 1'
#
loop_
_entity.id
_entity.type
_entity.pdbx_description
1 polymer ?
#
loop_
_entity_poly.entity_id
_entity_poly.type
_entity_poly.pdbx_seq_one_letter_code
_entity_poly.pdbx_strand_id
1 'polypeptide(L)'
;LGRTNEGDLINIAEKNATRGIYSTFIGIGVDFNTQLVEHITKIRGANYYSVHNDKEFERRMDEEFEFMVTPLVFNLQLTLDSKGFEIEKVYGSPEADEASGDIMKINTLFPSATNDEKTRGGLVLLKLRKIGDDATITLRASYENRKGKFSANEKVIVFNEQMKTFSNGIRKGVLLTRYANLLQNWMQDERQYLQKSKWIFPGIDDINHRGCLPQNDKFLLGKWERKSQPLIVSKNY
;
A
#
# COMPACT_ATOMS: atom_id res chain seq x y z
N LEU A 1 6.30 9.90 -31.36
CA LEU A 1 7.06 11.13 -31.48
C LEU A 1 6.38 12.21 -30.64
N GLY A 2 6.63 12.28 -29.39
CA GLY A 2 6.11 13.27 -28.45
C GLY A 2 7.19 13.69 -27.46
N ARG A 3 6.81 14.44 -26.43
CA ARG A 3 7.71 14.73 -25.32
C ARG A 3 7.89 13.46 -24.48
N THR A 4 9.13 13.00 -24.41
CA THR A 4 9.50 11.77 -23.69
C THR A 4 10.23 12.07 -22.39
N ASN A 5 10.52 13.33 -22.10
CA ASN A 5 11.17 13.74 -20.88
C ASN A 5 10.15 13.73 -19.72
N GLU A 6 10.47 13.03 -18.65
CA GLU A 6 9.60 12.89 -17.46
C GLU A 6 9.27 14.24 -16.82
N GLY A 7 10.26 15.13 -16.71
CA GLY A 7 10.06 16.47 -16.16
C GLY A 7 9.06 17.31 -16.98
N ASP A 8 9.05 17.15 -18.30
CA ASP A 8 8.09 17.84 -19.16
C ASP A 8 6.66 17.31 -18.94
N LEU A 9 6.50 15.99 -18.76
CA LEU A 9 5.20 15.37 -18.49
C LEU A 9 4.64 15.83 -17.13
N ILE A 10 5.47 15.83 -16.12
CA ILE A 10 5.12 16.31 -14.77
C ILE A 10 4.70 17.78 -14.82
N ASN A 11 5.51 18.64 -15.42
CA ASN A 11 5.22 20.07 -15.54
C ASN A 11 3.90 20.35 -16.29
N ILE A 12 3.59 19.58 -17.33
CA ILE A 12 2.32 19.70 -18.06
C ILE A 12 1.16 19.31 -17.15
N ALA A 13 1.26 18.20 -16.44
CA ALA A 13 0.23 17.74 -15.54
C ALA A 13 -0.03 18.73 -14.40
N GLU A 14 1.03 19.29 -13.80
CA GLU A 14 0.93 20.32 -12.77
C GLU A 14 0.24 21.60 -13.28
N LYS A 15 0.67 22.11 -14.45
CA LYS A 15 0.02 23.27 -15.07
C LYS A 15 -1.44 23.04 -15.40
N ASN A 16 -1.79 21.83 -15.82
CA ASN A 16 -3.18 21.46 -16.08
C ASN A 16 -3.98 21.40 -14.77
N ALA A 17 -3.39 20.82 -13.73
CA ALA A 17 -4.02 20.72 -12.41
C ALA A 17 -4.38 22.09 -11.81
N THR A 18 -3.52 23.11 -11.97
CA THR A 18 -3.83 24.49 -11.52
C THR A 18 -5.01 25.13 -12.26
N ARG A 19 -5.36 24.62 -13.44
CA ARG A 19 -6.51 25.06 -14.25
C ARG A 19 -7.75 24.19 -14.03
N GLY A 20 -7.68 23.21 -13.10
CA GLY A 20 -8.75 22.24 -12.87
C GLY A 20 -8.87 21.17 -13.97
N ILE A 21 -7.83 21.00 -14.80
CA ILE A 21 -7.76 19.97 -15.82
C ILE A 21 -6.96 18.80 -15.24
N TYR A 22 -7.62 17.67 -15.07
CA TYR A 22 -7.01 16.48 -14.49
C TYR A 22 -6.41 15.57 -15.56
N SER A 23 -5.34 14.87 -15.23
CA SER A 23 -4.57 14.07 -16.18
C SER A 23 -4.56 12.61 -15.74
N THR A 24 -5.01 11.73 -16.61
CA THR A 24 -4.88 10.28 -16.42
C THR A 24 -3.82 9.73 -17.37
N PHE A 25 -2.81 9.08 -16.81
CA PHE A 25 -1.73 8.45 -17.53
C PHE A 25 -2.00 6.96 -17.68
N ILE A 26 -1.81 6.43 -18.86
CA ILE A 26 -1.96 5.00 -19.13
C ILE A 26 -0.62 4.48 -19.63
N GLY A 27 0.02 3.64 -18.82
CA GLY A 27 1.23 2.92 -19.20
C GLY A 27 0.87 1.62 -19.91
N ILE A 28 1.44 1.40 -21.07
CA ILE A 28 1.21 0.18 -21.86
C ILE A 28 2.49 -0.64 -21.85
N GLY A 29 2.39 -1.89 -21.44
CA GLY A 29 3.50 -2.85 -21.41
C GLY A 29 3.88 -3.31 -20.03
N VAL A 30 5.05 -3.94 -19.94
CA VAL A 30 5.58 -4.53 -18.69
C VAL A 30 6.64 -3.66 -18.01
N ASP A 31 7.17 -2.66 -18.70
CA ASP A 31 8.15 -1.74 -18.16
C ASP A 31 7.45 -0.70 -17.28
N PHE A 32 7.85 -0.67 -16.02
CA PHE A 32 7.22 0.17 -15.02
C PHE A 32 8.23 1.14 -14.42
N ASN A 33 8.05 2.44 -14.72
CA ASN A 33 8.84 3.49 -14.10
C ASN A 33 8.21 3.92 -12.76
N THR A 34 8.67 3.32 -11.68
CA THR A 34 8.18 3.54 -10.31
C THR A 34 8.31 5.01 -9.89
N GLN A 35 9.40 5.67 -10.26
CA GLN A 35 9.67 7.06 -9.87
C GLN A 35 8.68 8.02 -10.55
N LEU A 36 8.45 7.83 -11.85
CA LEU A 36 7.47 8.63 -12.59
C LEU A 36 6.07 8.47 -12.02
N VAL A 37 5.66 7.24 -11.73
CA VAL A 37 4.34 6.97 -11.14
C VAL A 37 4.20 7.59 -9.77
N GLU A 38 5.22 7.50 -8.93
CA GLU A 38 5.23 8.15 -7.61
C GLU A 38 5.07 9.68 -7.73
N HIS A 39 5.76 10.32 -8.67
CA HIS A 39 5.60 11.75 -8.92
C HIS A 39 4.20 12.10 -9.43
N ILE A 40 3.68 11.35 -10.41
CA ILE A 40 2.32 11.56 -10.95
C ILE A 40 1.26 11.50 -9.85
N THR A 41 1.35 10.53 -8.95
CA THR A 41 0.36 10.35 -7.87
C THR A 41 0.36 11.49 -6.85
N LYS A 42 1.44 12.29 -6.79
CA LYS A 42 1.53 13.50 -5.95
C LYS A 42 0.89 14.73 -6.59
N ILE A 43 0.60 14.71 -7.88
CA ILE A 43 -0.03 15.82 -8.59
C ILE A 43 -1.54 15.77 -8.34
N ARG A 44 -2.11 16.92 -7.97
CA ARG A 44 -3.55 17.06 -7.76
C ARG A 44 -4.33 16.65 -9.01
N GLY A 45 -5.24 15.69 -8.86
CA GLY A 45 -6.09 15.21 -9.95
C GLY A 45 -5.40 14.35 -11.00
N ALA A 46 -4.11 14.01 -10.80
CA ALA A 46 -3.45 13.07 -11.68
C ALA A 46 -3.67 11.62 -11.23
N ASN A 47 -3.75 10.74 -12.20
CA ASN A 47 -3.95 9.31 -11.99
C ASN A 47 -3.07 8.51 -12.95
N TYR A 48 -2.76 7.27 -12.60
CA TYR A 48 -1.97 6.37 -13.41
C TYR A 48 -2.56 4.96 -13.41
N TYR A 49 -2.63 4.37 -14.59
CA TYR A 49 -3.03 2.98 -14.80
C TYR A 49 -2.02 2.25 -15.67
N SER A 50 -1.69 1.03 -15.30
CA SER A 50 -0.93 0.12 -16.14
C SER A 50 -1.88 -0.84 -16.85
N VAL A 51 -1.62 -1.09 -18.12
CA VAL A 51 -2.40 -1.97 -18.99
C VAL A 51 -1.46 -2.93 -19.72
N HIS A 52 -1.72 -4.22 -19.62
CA HIS A 52 -0.81 -5.25 -20.13
C HIS A 52 -1.27 -5.88 -21.46
N ASN A 53 -2.55 -5.70 -21.79
CA ASN A 53 -3.13 -6.26 -23.02
C ASN A 53 -4.33 -5.43 -23.51
N ASP A 54 -4.76 -5.74 -24.74
CA ASP A 54 -5.86 -5.07 -25.44
C ASP A 54 -7.19 -5.18 -24.70
N LYS A 55 -7.54 -6.36 -24.18
CA LYS A 55 -8.79 -6.60 -23.46
C LYS A 55 -8.86 -5.78 -22.15
N GLU A 56 -7.75 -5.66 -21.45
CA GLU A 56 -7.69 -4.84 -20.27
C GLU A 56 -7.85 -3.35 -20.61
N PHE A 57 -7.26 -2.91 -21.73
CA PHE A 57 -7.42 -1.54 -22.21
C PHE A 57 -8.88 -1.25 -22.58
N GLU A 58 -9.49 -2.13 -23.39
CA GLU A 58 -10.90 -2.04 -23.79
C GLU A 58 -11.82 -1.95 -22.56
N ARG A 59 -11.70 -2.88 -21.63
CA ARG A 59 -12.49 -2.89 -20.41
C ARG A 59 -12.36 -1.60 -19.60
N ARG A 60 -11.15 -1.06 -19.48
CA ARG A 60 -10.94 0.20 -18.76
C ARG A 60 -11.55 1.39 -19.47
N MET A 61 -11.49 1.43 -20.80
CA MET A 61 -12.07 2.52 -21.59
C MET A 61 -13.60 2.48 -21.61
N ASP A 62 -14.18 1.29 -21.62
CA ASP A 62 -15.65 1.11 -21.68
C ASP A 62 -16.29 1.15 -20.28
N GLU A 63 -15.82 0.31 -19.35
CA GLU A 63 -16.50 0.11 -18.09
C GLU A 63 -15.97 1.02 -16.95
N GLU A 64 -14.71 1.38 -16.99
CA GLU A 64 -14.04 2.06 -15.87
C GLU A 64 -13.64 3.51 -16.17
N PHE A 65 -13.91 4.03 -17.35
CA PHE A 65 -13.42 5.35 -17.79
C PHE A 65 -13.79 6.48 -16.82
N GLU A 66 -15.05 6.60 -16.43
CA GLU A 66 -15.49 7.66 -15.52
C GLU A 66 -14.82 7.58 -14.14
N PHE A 67 -14.54 6.37 -13.66
CA PHE A 67 -13.85 6.15 -12.40
C PHE A 67 -12.37 6.53 -12.48
N MET A 68 -11.79 6.48 -13.68
CA MET A 68 -10.40 6.81 -13.92
C MET A 68 -10.13 8.31 -14.04
N VAL A 69 -11.07 9.06 -14.60
CA VAL A 69 -10.87 10.47 -14.98
C VAL A 69 -11.54 11.47 -14.05
N THR A 70 -12.47 11.02 -13.21
CA THR A 70 -13.25 11.91 -12.33
C THR A 70 -12.83 11.76 -10.87
N PRO A 71 -12.04 12.69 -10.32
CA PRO A 71 -11.69 12.67 -8.89
C PRO A 71 -12.94 12.78 -8.00
N LEU A 72 -12.95 12.03 -6.92
CA LEU A 72 -14.01 12.09 -5.91
C LEU A 72 -13.77 13.22 -4.92
N VAL A 73 -12.61 13.20 -4.29
CA VAL A 73 -12.17 14.20 -3.30
C VAL A 73 -10.66 14.40 -3.39
N PHE A 74 -10.19 15.51 -2.80
CA PHE A 74 -8.78 15.86 -2.71
C PHE A 74 -8.35 15.98 -1.26
N ASN A 75 -7.04 15.87 -1.04
CA ASN A 75 -6.42 16.04 0.28
C ASN A 75 -7.13 15.22 1.36
N LEU A 76 -7.49 13.98 1.03
CA LEU A 76 -8.09 13.07 1.99
C LEU A 76 -7.08 12.71 3.05
N GLN A 77 -7.42 12.97 4.29
CA GLN A 77 -6.67 12.55 5.46
C GLN A 77 -7.58 11.74 6.38
N LEU A 78 -7.12 10.57 6.78
CA LEU A 78 -7.76 9.75 7.81
C LEU A 78 -6.90 9.74 9.06
N THR A 79 -7.51 10.10 10.17
CA THR A 79 -6.87 10.06 11.49
C THR A 79 -7.65 9.16 12.42
N LEU A 80 -6.93 8.46 13.28
CA LEU A 80 -7.50 7.57 14.27
C LEU A 80 -7.16 8.07 15.67
N ASP A 81 -8.19 8.41 16.42
CA ASP A 81 -8.07 8.63 17.86
C ASP A 81 -8.43 7.30 18.56
N SER A 82 -7.43 6.67 19.16
CA SER A 82 -7.53 5.31 19.69
C SER A 82 -7.42 5.30 21.22
N LYS A 83 -8.45 5.77 21.91
CA LYS A 83 -8.49 5.71 23.36
C LYS A 83 -8.53 4.24 23.85
N GLY A 84 -7.58 3.84 24.69
CA GLY A 84 -7.47 2.48 25.20
C GLY A 84 -6.87 1.46 24.22
N PHE A 85 -6.38 1.93 23.05
CA PHE A 85 -5.60 1.14 22.11
C PHE A 85 -4.32 1.86 21.70
N GLU A 86 -3.31 1.09 21.41
CA GLU A 86 -2.08 1.53 20.76
C GLU A 86 -2.05 1.04 19.32
N ILE A 87 -1.68 1.90 18.38
CA ILE A 87 -1.47 1.52 16.99
C ILE A 87 -0.07 0.91 16.87
N GLU A 88 0.01 -0.40 16.74
CA GLU A 88 1.30 -1.09 16.58
C GLU A 88 1.84 -0.99 15.16
N LYS A 89 0.95 -1.04 14.16
CA LYS A 89 1.33 -1.00 12.75
C LYS A 89 0.17 -0.61 11.85
N VAL A 90 0.49 0.19 10.82
CA VAL A 90 -0.39 0.50 9.71
C VAL A 90 0.14 -0.18 8.44
N TYR A 91 -0.72 -0.87 7.71
CA TYR A 91 -0.39 -1.53 6.44
C TYR A 91 -1.24 -0.96 5.31
N GLY A 92 -0.62 -0.77 4.16
CA GLY A 92 -1.31 -0.25 2.96
C GLY A 92 -1.36 1.27 2.86
N SER A 93 -0.67 1.98 3.78
CA SER A 93 -0.51 3.43 3.72
C SER A 93 0.95 3.79 4.03
N PRO A 94 1.76 4.15 3.02
CA PRO A 94 3.18 4.45 3.24
C PRO A 94 3.42 5.76 4.01
N GLU A 95 2.44 6.66 4.02
CA GLU A 95 2.52 7.95 4.71
C GLU A 95 1.86 7.94 6.10
N ALA A 96 1.56 6.74 6.62
CA ALA A 96 0.99 6.62 7.95
C ALA A 96 2.04 6.92 9.03
N ASP A 97 1.57 7.59 10.08
CA ASP A 97 2.33 7.84 11.32
C ASP A 97 1.53 7.26 12.50
N GLU A 98 2.00 6.14 12.99
CA GLU A 98 1.34 5.44 14.10
C GLU A 98 1.32 6.28 15.39
N ALA A 99 2.32 7.15 15.59
CA ALA A 99 2.44 7.95 16.80
C ALA A 99 1.43 9.11 16.86
N SER A 100 1.15 9.73 15.70
CA SER A 100 0.17 10.81 15.61
C SER A 100 -1.26 10.33 15.39
N GLY A 101 -1.42 9.04 15.01
CA GLY A 101 -2.71 8.49 14.60
C GLY A 101 -3.10 8.83 13.15
N ASP A 102 -2.20 9.42 12.37
CA ASP A 102 -2.40 9.65 10.94
C ASP A 102 -2.27 8.31 10.20
N ILE A 103 -3.39 7.75 9.76
CA ILE A 103 -3.40 6.41 9.17
C ILE A 103 -3.38 6.44 7.64
N MET A 104 -3.76 7.54 7.00
CA MET A 104 -3.73 7.67 5.55
C MET A 104 -3.77 9.12 5.11
N LYS A 105 -2.94 9.45 4.09
CA LYS A 105 -3.00 10.70 3.33
C LYS A 105 -3.03 10.40 1.84
N ILE A 106 -3.99 10.97 1.12
CA ILE A 106 -4.14 10.83 -0.33
C ILE A 106 -4.41 12.19 -0.94
N ASN A 107 -3.58 12.62 -1.87
CA ASN A 107 -3.74 13.91 -2.55
C ASN A 107 -4.99 13.95 -3.42
N THR A 108 -5.30 12.85 -4.09
CA THR A 108 -6.48 12.71 -4.94
C THR A 108 -7.06 11.31 -4.81
N LEU A 109 -8.30 11.22 -4.41
CA LEU A 109 -9.04 9.96 -4.37
C LEU A 109 -9.96 9.86 -5.59
N PHE A 110 -9.81 8.79 -6.34
CA PHE A 110 -10.73 8.42 -7.42
C PHE A 110 -11.73 7.37 -6.92
N PRO A 111 -12.97 7.37 -7.46
CA PRO A 111 -13.92 6.33 -7.12
C PRO A 111 -13.45 4.97 -7.66
N SER A 112 -13.95 3.91 -7.04
CA SER A 112 -13.72 2.54 -7.50
C SER A 112 -14.99 1.95 -8.06
N ALA A 113 -14.91 1.24 -9.18
CA ALA A 113 -16.04 0.52 -9.74
C ALA A 113 -16.54 -0.55 -8.76
N THR A 114 -17.84 -0.68 -8.65
CA THR A 114 -18.49 -1.72 -7.83
C THR A 114 -19.22 -2.68 -8.76
N ASN A 115 -18.75 -3.94 -8.81
CA ASN A 115 -19.39 -4.99 -9.59
C ASN A 115 -19.92 -6.05 -8.63
N ASP A 116 -21.20 -6.43 -8.78
CA ASP A 116 -21.87 -7.46 -7.98
C ASP A 116 -21.66 -7.30 -6.45
N GLU A 117 -21.90 -6.11 -5.92
CA GLU A 117 -21.71 -5.75 -4.52
C GLU A 117 -20.24 -5.84 -4.02
N LYS A 118 -19.28 -6.06 -4.92
CA LYS A 118 -17.86 -6.09 -4.61
C LYS A 118 -17.19 -4.81 -5.05
N THR A 119 -16.72 -4.02 -4.10
CA THR A 119 -15.92 -2.83 -4.37
C THR A 119 -14.46 -3.24 -4.56
N ARG A 120 -13.87 -2.81 -5.66
CA ARG A 120 -12.43 -2.88 -5.88
C ARG A 120 -11.81 -1.60 -5.32
N GLY A 121 -10.87 -1.71 -4.39
CA GLY A 121 -10.24 -0.53 -3.81
C GLY A 121 -9.04 -0.90 -2.96
N GLY A 122 -8.35 0.13 -2.48
CA GLY A 122 -7.27 -0.02 -1.52
C GLY A 122 -7.79 -0.49 -0.16
N LEU A 123 -6.94 -1.18 0.58
CA LEU A 123 -7.22 -1.64 1.94
C LEU A 123 -6.12 -1.11 2.86
N VAL A 124 -6.52 -0.41 3.91
CA VAL A 124 -5.63 -0.04 5.01
C VAL A 124 -5.97 -0.94 6.20
N LEU A 125 -4.98 -1.66 6.69
CA LEU A 125 -5.11 -2.53 7.86
C LEU A 125 -4.35 -1.94 9.03
N LEU A 126 -5.00 -1.92 10.18
CA LEU A 126 -4.43 -1.46 11.44
C LEU A 126 -4.22 -2.66 12.36
N LYS A 127 -3.02 -2.79 12.91
CA LYS A 127 -2.75 -3.68 14.02
C LYS A 127 -2.82 -2.87 15.29
N LEU A 128 -3.81 -3.16 16.12
CA LEU A 128 -4.09 -2.47 17.37
C LEU A 128 -3.80 -3.39 18.55
N ARG A 129 -3.23 -2.83 19.60
CA ARG A 129 -3.05 -3.51 20.89
C ARG A 129 -3.92 -2.82 21.94
N LYS A 130 -4.78 -3.57 22.59
CA LYS A 130 -5.60 -3.05 23.69
C LYS A 130 -4.71 -2.78 24.92
N ILE A 131 -4.79 -1.56 25.46
CA ILE A 131 -4.00 -1.11 26.61
C ILE A 131 -4.87 -0.62 27.78
N GLY A 132 -6.19 -0.53 27.60
CA GLY A 132 -7.15 -0.09 28.62
C GLY A 132 -8.51 -0.75 28.45
N ASP A 133 -9.34 -0.66 29.49
CA ASP A 133 -10.67 -1.30 29.48
C ASP A 133 -11.72 -0.48 28.72
N ASP A 134 -11.68 0.85 28.84
CA ASP A 134 -12.56 1.77 28.12
C ASP A 134 -12.02 2.04 26.70
N ALA A 135 -12.07 1.02 25.86
CA ALA A 135 -11.46 1.08 24.55
C ALA A 135 -12.45 1.60 23.51
N THR A 136 -12.21 2.80 23.01
CA THR A 136 -12.98 3.41 21.90
C THR A 136 -12.05 3.86 20.79
N ILE A 137 -12.52 3.76 19.56
CA ILE A 137 -11.84 4.28 18.38
C ILE A 137 -12.72 5.29 17.70
N THR A 138 -12.16 6.47 17.44
CA THR A 138 -12.79 7.49 16.64
C THR A 138 -12.02 7.67 15.35
N LEU A 139 -12.65 7.36 14.23
CA LEU A 139 -12.11 7.59 12.90
C LEU A 139 -12.60 8.94 12.40
N ARG A 140 -11.66 9.82 12.03
CA ARG A 140 -11.93 11.11 11.41
C ARG A 140 -11.45 11.09 9.97
N ALA A 141 -12.29 11.60 9.06
CA ALA A 141 -11.95 11.82 7.67
C ALA A 141 -12.09 13.30 7.35
N SER A 142 -11.03 13.94 6.91
CA SER A 142 -11.06 15.31 6.37
C SER A 142 -10.67 15.28 4.90
N TYR A 143 -11.34 16.08 4.10
CA TYR A 143 -11.12 16.12 2.65
C TYR A 143 -11.60 17.43 2.05
N GLU A 144 -11.13 17.73 0.87
CA GLU A 144 -11.60 18.83 0.03
C GLU A 144 -12.43 18.27 -1.13
N ASN A 145 -13.63 18.79 -1.33
CA ASN A 145 -14.46 18.39 -2.47
C ASN A 145 -13.99 19.07 -3.77
N ARG A 146 -14.57 18.68 -4.91
CA ARG A 146 -14.23 19.24 -6.23
C ARG A 146 -14.46 20.76 -6.35
N LYS A 147 -15.26 21.37 -5.48
CA LYS A 147 -15.52 22.80 -5.43
C LYS A 147 -14.55 23.56 -4.51
N GLY A 148 -13.53 22.91 -3.98
CA GLY A 148 -12.57 23.52 -3.05
C GLY A 148 -13.07 23.67 -1.62
N LYS A 149 -14.24 23.12 -1.27
CA LYS A 149 -14.78 23.19 0.09
C LYS A 149 -14.23 22.04 0.94
N PHE A 150 -13.64 22.39 2.08
CA PHE A 150 -13.23 21.41 3.08
C PHE A 150 -14.44 20.87 3.85
N SER A 151 -14.40 19.57 4.13
CA SER A 151 -15.38 18.85 4.91
C SER A 151 -14.68 17.86 5.82
N ALA A 152 -15.26 17.59 6.99
CA ALA A 152 -14.79 16.58 7.91
C ALA A 152 -15.97 15.76 8.43
N ASN A 153 -15.75 14.47 8.57
CA ASN A 153 -16.69 13.52 9.14
C ASN A 153 -15.99 12.70 10.22
N GLU A 154 -16.74 12.31 11.21
CA GLU A 154 -16.24 11.53 12.34
C GLU A 154 -17.15 10.35 12.59
N LYS A 155 -16.57 9.20 12.92
CA LYS A 155 -17.31 8.01 13.30
C LYS A 155 -16.64 7.31 14.48
N VAL A 156 -17.40 7.14 15.55
CA VAL A 156 -16.98 6.33 16.69
C VAL A 156 -17.24 4.86 16.36
N ILE A 157 -16.23 4.04 16.56
CA ILE A 157 -16.25 2.59 16.37
C ILE A 157 -16.20 1.94 17.76
N VAL A 158 -17.27 1.26 18.11
CA VAL A 158 -17.33 0.48 19.35
C VAL A 158 -17.06 -0.98 19.00
N PHE A 159 -16.06 -1.58 19.64
CA PHE A 159 -15.80 -3.01 19.49
C PHE A 159 -16.78 -3.82 20.31
N ASN A 160 -17.59 -4.60 19.62
CA ASN A 160 -18.46 -5.57 20.26
C ASN A 160 -17.76 -6.94 20.25
N GLU A 161 -17.70 -7.63 21.37
CA GLU A 161 -17.07 -8.97 21.50
C GLU A 161 -17.65 -10.01 20.55
N GLN A 162 -18.83 -9.75 19.97
CA GLN A 162 -19.47 -10.61 18.99
C GLN A 162 -18.89 -10.54 17.57
N MET A 163 -17.96 -9.62 17.28
CA MET A 163 -17.26 -9.57 15.98
C MET A 163 -16.21 -10.67 15.86
N LYS A 164 -16.63 -11.93 15.91
CA LYS A 164 -15.72 -13.10 15.85
C LYS A 164 -15.31 -13.51 14.42
N THR A 165 -15.92 -12.95 13.39
CA THR A 165 -15.65 -13.35 11.99
C THR A 165 -15.34 -12.15 11.11
N PHE A 166 -14.15 -12.16 10.54
CA PHE A 166 -13.78 -11.19 9.51
C PHE A 166 -14.29 -11.62 8.13
N SER A 167 -14.68 -10.65 7.30
CA SER A 167 -15.01 -10.90 5.90
C SER A 167 -13.81 -11.52 5.15
N ASN A 168 -14.06 -12.20 4.05
CA ASN A 168 -13.01 -12.81 3.23
C ASN A 168 -11.98 -11.78 2.74
N GLY A 169 -12.39 -10.56 2.45
CA GLY A 169 -11.49 -9.47 2.04
C GLY A 169 -10.48 -9.11 3.15
N ILE A 170 -10.96 -8.92 4.38
CA ILE A 170 -10.10 -8.63 5.53
C ILE A 170 -9.16 -9.82 5.80
N ARG A 171 -9.64 -11.05 5.76
CA ARG A 171 -8.80 -12.25 5.95
C ARG A 171 -7.68 -12.34 4.91
N LYS A 172 -7.97 -12.05 3.63
CA LYS A 172 -6.95 -11.99 2.57
C LYS A 172 -5.94 -10.88 2.84
N GLY A 173 -6.39 -9.70 3.25
CA GLY A 173 -5.52 -8.60 3.63
C GLY A 173 -4.58 -8.97 4.78
N VAL A 174 -5.09 -9.58 5.85
CA VAL A 174 -4.28 -10.08 6.97
C VAL A 174 -3.26 -11.11 6.53
N LEU A 175 -3.64 -12.04 5.64
CA LEU A 175 -2.70 -13.01 5.08
C LEU A 175 -1.58 -12.32 4.29
N LEU A 176 -1.93 -11.34 3.45
CA LEU A 176 -0.96 -10.58 2.66
C LEU A 176 0.03 -9.83 3.55
N THR A 177 -0.44 -9.18 4.63
CA THR A 177 0.46 -8.48 5.56
C THR A 177 1.41 -9.43 6.29
N ARG A 178 0.93 -10.62 6.67
CA ARG A 178 1.78 -11.65 7.27
C ARG A 178 2.85 -12.14 6.30
N TYR A 179 2.48 -12.37 5.05
CA TYR A 179 3.41 -12.77 4.00
C TYR A 179 4.47 -11.68 3.74
N ALA A 180 4.05 -10.41 3.61
CA ALA A 180 4.96 -9.30 3.41
C ALA A 180 5.95 -9.15 4.59
N ASN A 181 5.49 -9.26 5.82
CA ASN A 181 6.36 -9.23 7.00
C ASN A 181 7.35 -10.41 7.01
N LEU A 182 6.93 -11.59 6.61
CA LEU A 182 7.81 -12.76 6.51
C LEU A 182 8.93 -12.52 5.51
N LEU A 183 8.60 -12.01 4.32
CA LEU A 183 9.59 -11.66 3.29
C LEU A 183 10.52 -10.54 3.77
N GLN A 184 10.00 -9.50 4.39
CA GLN A 184 10.81 -8.40 4.92
C GLN A 184 11.81 -8.89 5.97
N ASN A 185 11.36 -9.72 6.91
CA ASN A 185 12.24 -10.30 7.93
C ASN A 185 13.32 -11.19 7.32
N TRP A 186 12.93 -12.02 6.34
CA TRP A 186 13.90 -12.86 5.62
C TRP A 186 14.95 -12.01 4.89
N MET A 187 14.53 -10.98 4.16
CA MET A 187 15.47 -10.06 3.48
C MET A 187 16.41 -9.33 4.44
N GLN A 188 15.92 -8.96 5.62
CA GLN A 188 16.75 -8.33 6.66
C GLN A 188 17.76 -9.32 7.24
N ASP A 189 17.35 -10.54 7.54
CA ASP A 189 18.22 -11.60 8.03
C ASP A 189 19.34 -11.90 7.02
N GLU A 190 19.00 -12.00 5.71
CA GLU A 190 19.98 -12.25 4.64
C GLU A 190 20.98 -11.09 4.51
N ARG A 191 20.52 -9.84 4.58
CA ARG A 191 21.41 -8.68 4.56
C ARG A 191 22.39 -8.68 5.74
N GLN A 192 21.91 -9.00 6.94
CA GLN A 192 22.76 -9.10 8.12
C GLN A 192 23.77 -10.24 8.01
N TYR A 193 23.37 -11.37 7.44
CA TYR A 193 24.25 -12.50 7.17
C TYR A 193 25.35 -12.12 6.18
N LEU A 194 25.02 -11.49 5.06
CA LEU A 194 25.97 -11.03 4.06
C LEU A 194 26.95 -9.98 4.64
N GLN A 195 26.47 -9.07 5.45
CA GLN A 195 27.34 -8.11 6.13
C GLN A 195 28.32 -8.80 7.08
N LYS A 196 27.85 -9.74 7.89
CA LYS A 196 28.72 -10.52 8.79
C LYS A 196 29.71 -11.38 8.03
N SER A 197 29.32 -11.98 6.91
CA SER A 197 30.22 -12.80 6.08
C SER A 197 31.31 -11.96 5.42
N LYS A 198 31.05 -10.73 5.03
CA LYS A 198 32.09 -9.78 4.54
C LYS A 198 33.15 -9.47 5.58
N TRP A 199 32.81 -9.40 6.86
CA TRP A 199 33.76 -9.21 7.94
C TRP A 199 34.62 -10.44 8.21
N ILE A 200 34.10 -11.64 7.97
CA ILE A 200 34.83 -12.91 8.18
C ILE A 200 35.71 -13.25 6.97
N PHE A 201 35.32 -12.87 5.76
CA PHE A 201 36.00 -13.13 4.51
C PHE A 201 36.16 -11.85 3.67
N PRO A 202 37.14 -10.98 3.95
CA PRO A 202 37.43 -9.85 3.08
C PRO A 202 37.91 -10.36 1.73
N GLY A 203 37.10 -10.18 0.66
CA GLY A 203 37.39 -10.67 -0.69
C GLY A 203 36.20 -11.37 -1.38
N ILE A 204 35.08 -11.53 -0.73
CA ILE A 204 33.85 -12.15 -1.31
C ILE A 204 33.21 -11.29 -2.41
N ASP A 205 33.61 -10.03 -2.57
CA ASP A 205 33.02 -9.16 -3.60
C ASP A 205 33.28 -9.66 -5.04
N ASP A 206 34.27 -10.54 -5.24
CA ASP A 206 34.61 -11.13 -6.55
C ASP A 206 33.74 -12.38 -6.92
N ILE A 207 32.99 -12.94 -5.99
CA ILE A 207 32.24 -14.20 -6.21
C ILE A 207 30.85 -13.93 -6.78
N ASN A 208 30.33 -12.72 -6.67
CA ASN A 208 28.97 -12.37 -7.13
C ASN A 208 28.80 -12.30 -8.66
N HIS A 209 29.86 -12.43 -9.45
CA HIS A 209 29.75 -12.48 -10.93
C HIS A 209 29.64 -13.89 -11.52
N ARG A 210 29.71 -14.93 -10.71
CA ARG A 210 29.55 -16.31 -11.20
C ARG A 210 28.55 -17.06 -10.33
N GLY A 211 27.29 -16.88 -10.59
CA GLY A 211 26.09 -17.59 -10.17
C GLY A 211 26.20 -19.01 -9.54
N CYS A 212 27.04 -19.21 -8.53
CA CYS A 212 27.10 -20.44 -7.77
C CYS A 212 26.86 -20.13 -6.29
N LEU A 213 25.63 -20.28 -5.86
CA LEU A 213 25.35 -20.55 -4.45
C LEU A 213 26.02 -21.87 -4.08
N PRO A 214 26.76 -21.94 -2.96
CA PRO A 214 27.31 -23.21 -2.49
C PRO A 214 26.16 -24.19 -2.23
N GLN A 215 26.17 -25.33 -2.90
CA GLN A 215 25.14 -26.38 -2.81
C GLN A 215 25.04 -27.09 -1.45
N ASN A 216 25.75 -26.63 -0.42
CA ASN A 216 25.90 -27.37 0.84
C ASN A 216 25.39 -26.67 2.09
N ASP A 217 24.59 -25.63 1.99
CA ASP A 217 24.11 -24.97 3.20
C ASP A 217 22.76 -25.53 3.70
N LYS A 218 22.77 -26.81 4.11
CA LYS A 218 21.71 -27.46 4.89
C LYS A 218 21.31 -26.63 6.14
N PHE A 219 22.21 -25.75 6.58
CA PHE A 219 21.96 -24.87 7.73
C PHE A 219 20.98 -23.73 7.39
N LEU A 220 21.06 -23.15 6.21
CA LEU A 220 20.13 -22.11 5.74
C LEU A 220 18.74 -22.71 5.47
N LEU A 221 18.68 -23.86 4.84
CA LEU A 221 17.42 -24.59 4.63
C LEU A 221 16.74 -24.97 5.95
N GLY A 222 17.47 -25.47 6.92
CA GLY A 222 16.93 -25.81 8.24
C GLY A 222 16.45 -24.58 9.04
N LYS A 223 17.05 -23.40 8.81
CA LYS A 223 16.59 -22.15 9.42
C LYS A 223 15.35 -21.59 8.73
N TRP A 224 15.26 -21.78 7.41
CA TRP A 224 14.09 -21.42 6.63
C TRP A 224 12.90 -22.33 6.95
N GLU A 225 13.09 -23.64 7.02
CA GLU A 225 12.07 -24.62 7.40
C GLU A 225 11.52 -24.36 8.82
N ARG A 226 12.37 -23.95 9.77
CA ARG A 226 11.92 -23.60 11.12
C ARG A 226 11.13 -22.29 11.19
N LYS A 227 11.45 -21.29 10.37
CA LYS A 227 10.71 -20.03 10.30
C LYS A 227 9.46 -20.12 9.43
N SER A 228 9.43 -21.03 8.47
CA SER A 228 8.29 -21.28 7.58
C SER A 228 7.33 -22.35 8.10
N GLN A 229 7.61 -22.93 9.25
CA GLN A 229 6.58 -23.74 9.91
C GLN A 229 5.31 -22.90 10.05
N PRO A 230 4.16 -23.38 9.57
CA PRO A 230 2.92 -22.65 9.69
C PRO A 230 2.76 -22.33 11.16
N LEU A 231 2.57 -21.06 11.47
CA LEU A 231 2.06 -20.64 12.76
C LEU A 231 0.81 -21.48 12.98
N ILE A 232 0.95 -22.56 13.74
CA ILE A 232 -0.19 -23.31 14.26
C ILE A 232 -0.96 -22.24 15.02
N VAL A 233 -2.03 -21.75 14.39
CA VAL A 233 -2.99 -20.89 15.04
C VAL A 233 -3.50 -21.75 16.18
N SER A 234 -2.92 -21.58 17.37
CA SER A 234 -3.50 -22.16 18.57
C SER A 234 -4.94 -21.72 18.58
N LYS A 235 -5.83 -22.67 18.53
CA LYS A 235 -7.27 -22.51 18.68
C LYS A 235 -7.61 -22.04 20.09
N ASN A 236 -7.08 -20.95 20.54
CA ASN A 236 -7.50 -20.29 21.74
C ASN A 236 -7.66 -18.82 21.37
N TYR A 237 -8.83 -18.54 20.83
CA TYR A 237 -9.69 -17.35 21.03
C TYR A 237 -10.85 -17.40 20.04
#